data_8eb11d329d3b2ac0a065dd09d8341d33
#
_entry.id   8eb11d329d3b2ac0a065dd09d8341d33
#
_cell.length_a   1.000
_cell.length_b   1.000
_cell.length_c   1.000
_cell.angle_alpha   90.00
_cell.angle_beta   90.00
_cell.angle_gamma   90.00
#
_symmetry.space_group_name_H-M   'P 1'
#
loop_
_entity.id
_entity.type
_entity.pdbx_description
1 polymer ?
#
loop_
_entity_poly.entity_id
_entity_poly.type
_entity_poly.pdbx_seq_one_letter_code
_entity_poly.pdbx_strand_id
1 'polypeptide(L)'
;MNPDTLMVLTEVEDPSAFGVVEIEEGNIKNIVEKPKKEEAPSNLVNTGIYIFNKEILEISSKTELSERGEYEITDSVSLQIADNKKVIGHKTNKDWIDVGRPWELIEVNEELISNLKTEIKGTIEDGVHIHGEIFLDEESIIRSGVYIEGNVYIGKHYL
;
A
#
# COMPACT_ATOMS: atom_id res chain seq x y z
N MET A 1 -11.54 12.28 22.43
CA MET A 1 -12.65 11.52 21.81
C MET A 1 -12.02 10.80 20.64
N ASN A 2 -12.18 9.47 20.56
CA ASN A 2 -11.62 8.70 19.44
C ASN A 2 -12.34 9.06 18.12
N PRO A 3 -11.69 9.01 16.97
CA PRO A 3 -12.35 9.18 15.68
C PRO A 3 -13.31 8.01 15.40
N ASP A 4 -14.33 8.24 14.58
CA ASP A 4 -15.21 7.20 14.07
C ASP A 4 -14.53 6.40 12.96
N THR A 5 -13.73 7.09 12.14
CA THR A 5 -12.86 6.50 11.12
C THR A 5 -11.52 7.21 11.09
N LEU A 6 -10.45 6.42 10.94
CA LEU A 6 -9.13 6.90 10.57
C LEU A 6 -8.75 6.27 9.23
N MET A 7 -8.28 7.10 8.31
CA MET A 7 -7.79 6.68 7.00
C MET A 7 -6.31 7.01 6.87
N VAL A 8 -5.52 6.10 6.36
CA VAL A 8 -4.15 6.39 5.95
C VAL A 8 -4.16 6.94 4.54
N LEU A 9 -3.44 8.05 4.35
CA LEU A 9 -3.40 8.81 3.11
C LEU A 9 -1.97 8.94 2.61
N THR A 10 -1.79 9.04 1.30
CA THR A 10 -0.51 9.36 0.65
C THR A 10 -0.72 10.37 -0.47
N GLU A 11 0.34 11.07 -0.88
CA GLU A 11 0.30 11.93 -2.05
C GLU A 11 0.76 11.18 -3.29
N VAL A 12 0.07 11.41 -4.41
CA VAL A 12 0.40 10.84 -5.71
C VAL A 12 0.41 11.94 -6.79
N GLU A 13 1.09 11.71 -7.91
CA GLU A 13 1.12 12.65 -9.03
C GLU A 13 -0.19 12.67 -9.82
N ASP A 14 -0.82 11.50 -9.96
CA ASP A 14 -2.12 11.36 -10.63
C ASP A 14 -3.11 10.65 -9.71
N PRO A 15 -4.07 11.38 -9.12
CA PRO A 15 -5.01 10.83 -8.18
C PRO A 15 -6.23 10.15 -8.83
N SER A 16 -6.37 10.17 -10.14
CA SER A 16 -7.59 9.77 -10.86
C SER A 16 -7.98 8.30 -10.74
N ALA A 17 -7.03 7.43 -10.28
CA ALA A 17 -7.29 6.01 -10.08
C ALA A 17 -7.77 5.65 -8.67
N PHE A 18 -7.85 6.62 -7.74
CA PHE A 18 -8.01 6.41 -6.31
C PHE A 18 -9.17 7.21 -5.72
N GLY A 19 -9.55 6.88 -4.49
CA GLY A 19 -10.37 7.74 -3.66
C GLY A 19 -9.56 8.97 -3.19
N VAL A 20 -9.95 10.15 -3.65
CA VAL A 20 -9.26 11.41 -3.39
C VAL A 20 -9.93 12.15 -2.26
N VAL A 21 -9.16 12.65 -1.30
CA VAL A 21 -9.71 13.30 -0.10
C VAL A 21 -9.39 14.79 -0.06
N GLU A 22 -10.31 15.55 0.51
CA GLU A 22 -10.09 16.92 0.97
C GLU A 22 -9.98 16.91 2.50
N ILE A 23 -8.90 17.49 3.03
CA ILE A 23 -8.59 17.47 4.45
C ILE A 23 -8.45 18.91 4.99
N GLU A 24 -9.03 19.15 6.17
CA GLU A 24 -8.89 20.39 6.90
C GLU A 24 -8.59 20.10 8.37
N GLU A 25 -7.50 20.63 8.89
CA GLU A 25 -7.04 20.42 10.28
C GLU A 25 -7.02 18.92 10.71
N GLY A 26 -6.61 18.04 9.78
CA GLY A 26 -6.56 16.60 10.01
C GLY A 26 -7.90 15.86 9.88
N ASN A 27 -9.01 16.59 9.66
CA ASN A 27 -10.32 15.98 9.43
C ASN A 27 -10.61 15.89 7.93
N ILE A 28 -11.07 14.74 7.47
CA ILE A 28 -11.53 14.57 6.09
C ILE A 28 -12.89 15.25 5.94
N LYS A 29 -13.00 16.16 5.00
CA LYS A 29 -14.21 16.94 4.70
C LYS A 29 -14.97 16.38 3.51
N ASN A 30 -14.24 15.81 2.58
CA ASN A 30 -14.81 15.25 1.37
C ASN A 30 -13.95 14.09 0.88
N ILE A 31 -14.56 13.12 0.20
CA ILE A 31 -13.89 12.04 -0.51
C ILE A 31 -14.63 11.79 -1.82
N VAL A 32 -13.87 11.68 -2.91
CA VAL A 32 -14.40 11.44 -4.26
C VAL A 32 -13.68 10.22 -4.83
N GLU A 33 -14.45 9.20 -5.19
CA GLU A 33 -13.92 7.97 -5.76
C GLU A 33 -13.58 8.17 -7.25
N LYS A 34 -12.31 7.94 -7.59
CA LYS A 34 -11.78 7.98 -8.97
C LYS A 34 -12.26 9.18 -9.79
N PRO A 35 -12.05 10.41 -9.30
CA PRO A 35 -12.45 11.60 -10.04
C PRO A 35 -11.64 11.73 -11.34
N LYS A 36 -12.14 12.52 -12.30
CA LYS A 36 -11.26 13.00 -13.35
C LYS A 36 -10.16 13.88 -12.77
N LYS A 37 -8.99 13.87 -13.37
CA LYS A 37 -7.81 14.58 -12.85
C LYS A 37 -8.10 16.07 -12.56
N GLU A 38 -8.87 16.71 -13.43
CA GLU A 38 -9.24 18.12 -13.34
C GLU A 38 -10.30 18.39 -12.26
N GLU A 39 -11.01 17.34 -11.81
CA GLU A 39 -12.08 17.41 -10.81
C GLU A 39 -11.59 16.91 -9.43
N ALA A 40 -10.35 16.40 -9.35
CA ALA A 40 -9.78 15.91 -8.10
C ALA A 40 -9.60 17.05 -7.08
N PRO A 41 -10.14 16.92 -5.86
CA PRO A 41 -10.06 17.98 -4.85
C PRO A 41 -8.64 18.22 -4.33
N SER A 42 -7.76 17.22 -4.49
CA SER A 42 -6.36 17.27 -4.06
C SER A 42 -5.53 16.17 -4.73
N ASN A 43 -4.25 16.06 -4.38
CA ASN A 43 -3.40 14.92 -4.73
C ASN A 43 -3.30 13.89 -3.60
N LEU A 44 -4.10 14.04 -2.54
CA LEU A 44 -4.07 13.18 -1.37
C LEU A 44 -5.06 12.03 -1.57
N VAL A 45 -4.55 10.82 -1.62
CA VAL A 45 -5.35 9.63 -1.91
C VAL A 45 -5.43 8.66 -0.75
N ASN A 46 -6.50 7.92 -0.71
CA ASN A 46 -6.72 6.82 0.19
C ASN A 46 -5.83 5.62 -0.15
N THR A 47 -5.10 5.10 0.84
CA THR A 47 -4.18 3.96 0.66
C THR A 47 -4.86 2.59 0.80
N GLY A 48 -6.16 2.54 1.12
CA GLY A 48 -6.86 1.30 1.44
C GLY A 48 -6.67 0.82 2.89
N ILE A 49 -5.98 1.60 3.74
CA ILE A 49 -5.78 1.27 5.15
C ILE A 49 -6.70 2.13 6.01
N TYR A 50 -7.53 1.45 6.80
CA TYR A 50 -8.54 2.10 7.65
C TYR A 50 -8.57 1.52 9.06
N ILE A 51 -8.99 2.35 10.00
CA ILE A 51 -9.45 1.92 11.30
C ILE A 51 -10.86 2.47 11.47
N PHE A 52 -11.83 1.59 11.62
CA PHE A 52 -13.24 1.93 11.77
C PHE A 52 -13.74 1.64 13.18
N ASN A 53 -14.69 2.41 13.67
CA ASN A 53 -15.53 1.96 14.75
C ASN A 53 -16.62 0.99 14.22
N LYS A 54 -17.34 0.31 15.12
CA LYS A 54 -18.34 -0.70 14.74
C LYS A 54 -19.54 -0.15 13.95
N GLU A 55 -19.80 1.16 14.05
CA GLU A 55 -20.94 1.80 13.39
C GLU A 55 -20.81 1.76 11.86
N ILE A 56 -19.59 1.61 11.33
CA ILE A 56 -19.37 1.47 9.88
C ILE A 56 -20.17 0.31 9.29
N LEU A 57 -20.40 -0.78 10.03
CA LEU A 57 -21.16 -1.94 9.56
C LEU A 57 -22.64 -1.59 9.26
N GLU A 58 -23.22 -0.70 10.06
CA GLU A 58 -24.59 -0.22 9.83
C GLU A 58 -24.62 0.76 8.66
N ILE A 59 -23.62 1.61 8.55
CA ILE A 59 -23.52 2.61 7.48
C ILE A 59 -23.28 1.93 6.14
N SER A 60 -22.34 0.99 6.08
CA SER A 60 -22.05 0.24 4.84
C SER A 60 -23.24 -0.58 4.34
N SER A 61 -24.12 -1.03 5.24
CA SER A 61 -25.37 -1.70 4.83
C SER A 61 -26.39 -0.79 4.13
N LYS A 62 -26.20 0.52 4.23
CA LYS A 62 -27.05 1.56 3.60
C LYS A 62 -26.39 2.16 2.35
N THR A 63 -25.14 1.79 2.07
CA THR A 63 -24.42 2.26 0.88
C THR A 63 -25.09 1.68 -0.36
N GLU A 64 -25.39 2.55 -1.31
CA GLU A 64 -25.98 2.19 -2.60
C GLU A 64 -24.87 1.89 -3.63
N LEU A 65 -25.25 1.29 -4.75
CA LEU A 65 -24.34 1.09 -5.88
C LEU A 65 -23.93 2.45 -6.46
N SER A 66 -22.64 2.63 -6.66
CA SER A 66 -22.09 3.80 -7.35
C SER A 66 -22.50 3.81 -8.82
N GLU A 67 -22.27 4.92 -9.52
CA GLU A 67 -22.46 5.01 -10.99
C GLU A 67 -21.66 3.96 -11.76
N ARG A 68 -20.61 3.43 -11.13
CA ARG A 68 -19.75 2.35 -11.66
C ARG A 68 -20.35 0.95 -11.44
N GLY A 69 -21.44 0.84 -10.68
CA GLY A 69 -22.08 -0.43 -10.34
C GLY A 69 -21.35 -1.21 -9.25
N GLU A 70 -20.54 -0.54 -8.41
CA GLU A 70 -19.77 -1.11 -7.32
C GLU A 70 -20.24 -0.54 -5.97
N TYR A 71 -20.10 -1.32 -4.88
CA TYR A 71 -20.24 -0.80 -3.52
C TYR A 71 -18.87 -0.25 -3.08
N GLU A 72 -18.80 1.08 -2.95
CA GLU A 72 -17.55 1.75 -2.62
C GLU A 72 -17.45 1.99 -1.11
N ILE A 73 -16.33 1.65 -0.51
CA ILE A 73 -16.09 1.98 0.90
C ILE A 73 -16.00 3.50 1.10
N THR A 74 -15.57 4.22 0.09
CA THR A 74 -15.51 5.69 0.07
C THR A 74 -16.88 6.32 0.19
N ASP A 75 -17.94 5.71 -0.37
CA ASP A 75 -19.33 6.17 -0.19
C ASP A 75 -19.78 5.98 1.25
N SER A 76 -19.42 4.85 1.89
CA SER A 76 -19.71 4.63 3.31
C SER A 76 -19.02 5.69 4.19
N VAL A 77 -17.80 6.10 3.85
CA VAL A 77 -17.09 7.18 4.54
C VAL A 77 -17.75 8.54 4.27
N SER A 78 -18.22 8.79 3.04
CA SER A 78 -18.97 10.00 2.69
C SER A 78 -20.26 10.12 3.51
N LEU A 79 -20.97 9.02 3.72
CA LEU A 79 -22.16 8.98 4.60
C LEU A 79 -21.78 9.32 6.05
N GLN A 80 -20.64 8.82 6.57
CA GLN A 80 -20.15 9.20 7.90
C GLN A 80 -19.89 10.71 8.00
N ILE A 81 -19.26 11.30 6.98
CA ILE A 81 -18.99 12.74 6.94
C ILE A 81 -20.29 13.52 6.92
N ALA A 82 -21.26 13.10 6.12
CA ALA A 82 -22.59 13.73 6.04
C ALA A 82 -23.35 13.68 7.39
N ASP A 83 -23.17 12.60 8.14
CA ASP A 83 -23.73 12.41 9.49
C ASP A 83 -22.92 13.14 10.60
N ASN A 84 -21.98 14.01 10.23
CA ASN A 84 -21.09 14.74 11.14
C ASN A 84 -20.24 13.83 12.05
N LYS A 85 -19.93 12.62 11.60
CA LYS A 85 -18.99 11.74 12.27
C LYS A 85 -17.55 12.23 12.10
N LYS A 86 -16.70 11.88 13.06
CA LYS A 86 -15.31 12.31 13.05
C LYS A 86 -14.45 11.37 12.18
N VAL A 87 -14.16 11.79 10.96
CA VAL A 87 -13.29 11.09 10.02
C VAL A 87 -11.94 11.80 9.96
N ILE A 88 -10.87 11.10 10.32
CA ILE A 88 -9.51 11.64 10.37
C ILE A 88 -8.65 11.05 9.28
N GLY A 89 -7.86 11.90 8.61
CA GLY A 89 -6.81 11.50 7.67
C GLY A 89 -5.44 11.53 8.34
N HIS A 90 -4.69 10.44 8.21
CA HIS A 90 -3.30 10.36 8.62
C HIS A 90 -2.41 10.24 7.38
N LYS A 91 -1.69 11.29 7.04
CA LYS A 91 -0.74 11.27 5.93
C LYS A 91 0.49 10.46 6.31
N THR A 92 0.79 9.41 5.52
CA THR A 92 2.04 8.66 5.65
C THR A 92 3.12 9.26 4.76
N ASN A 93 4.37 9.19 5.26
CA ASN A 93 5.58 9.51 4.48
C ASN A 93 6.34 8.23 4.09
N LYS A 94 5.70 7.06 4.24
CA LYS A 94 6.26 5.78 3.83
C LYS A 94 5.93 5.52 2.37
N ASP A 95 6.83 4.83 1.71
CA ASP A 95 6.60 4.33 0.36
C ASP A 95 5.31 3.50 0.34
N TRP A 96 4.47 3.78 -0.62
CA TRP A 96 3.22 3.10 -0.85
C TRP A 96 3.05 2.84 -2.34
N ILE A 97 2.78 1.60 -2.68
CA ILE A 97 2.56 1.16 -4.05
C ILE A 97 1.23 0.42 -4.08
N ASP A 98 0.33 0.86 -4.94
CA ASP A 98 -0.90 0.11 -5.23
C ASP A 98 -0.58 -1.05 -6.18
N VAL A 99 -0.93 -2.27 -5.76
CA VAL A 99 -0.70 -3.48 -6.57
C VAL A 99 -2.02 -3.91 -7.19
N GLY A 100 -2.51 -3.12 -8.12
CA GLY A 100 -3.76 -3.37 -8.85
C GLY A 100 -3.57 -4.20 -10.12
N ARG A 101 -2.33 -4.33 -10.64
CA ARG A 101 -2.05 -4.97 -11.92
C ARG A 101 -0.85 -5.93 -11.81
N PRO A 102 -0.83 -7.02 -12.60
CA PRO A 102 0.23 -8.04 -12.49
C PRO A 102 1.65 -7.52 -12.68
N TRP A 103 1.86 -6.52 -13.51
CA TRP A 103 3.22 -5.96 -13.74
C TRP A 103 3.71 -5.08 -12.59
N GLU A 104 2.81 -4.51 -11.78
CA GLU A 104 3.17 -3.73 -10.59
C GLU A 104 3.81 -4.63 -9.51
N LEU A 105 3.55 -5.95 -9.54
CA LEU A 105 4.27 -6.91 -8.72
C LEU A 105 5.77 -6.91 -9.00
N ILE A 106 6.19 -6.68 -10.24
CA ILE A 106 7.61 -6.61 -10.60
C ILE A 106 8.23 -5.37 -9.97
N GLU A 107 7.57 -4.23 -10.09
CA GLU A 107 8.02 -2.95 -9.52
C GLU A 107 8.16 -3.05 -7.98
N VAL A 108 7.17 -3.66 -7.33
CA VAL A 108 7.23 -3.91 -5.87
C VAL A 108 8.39 -4.84 -5.49
N ASN A 109 8.63 -5.91 -6.28
CA ASN A 109 9.77 -6.78 -6.04
C ASN A 109 11.10 -6.05 -6.22
N GLU A 110 11.24 -5.22 -7.25
CA GLU A 110 12.42 -4.40 -7.47
C GLU A 110 12.68 -3.46 -6.30
N GLU A 111 11.63 -2.78 -5.81
CA GLU A 111 11.72 -1.90 -4.64
C GLU A 111 12.14 -2.67 -3.38
N LEU A 112 11.51 -3.81 -3.10
CA LEU A 112 11.87 -4.63 -1.94
C LEU A 112 13.30 -5.16 -2.01
N ILE A 113 13.75 -5.60 -3.19
CA ILE A 113 15.09 -6.13 -3.41
C ILE A 113 16.12 -4.99 -3.38
N SER A 114 15.80 -3.79 -3.85
CA SER A 114 16.70 -2.64 -3.80
C SER A 114 17.07 -2.24 -2.37
N ASN A 115 16.16 -2.43 -1.44
CA ASN A 115 16.34 -2.14 -0.01
C ASN A 115 16.86 -3.33 0.80
N LEU A 116 17.22 -4.44 0.14
CA LEU A 116 17.76 -5.64 0.78
C LEU A 116 19.07 -5.32 1.49
N LYS A 117 19.25 -5.95 2.66
CA LYS A 117 20.53 -5.95 3.38
C LYS A 117 21.06 -7.37 3.42
N THR A 118 22.37 -7.50 3.26
CA THR A 118 23.02 -8.82 3.34
C THR A 118 22.78 -9.47 4.70
N GLU A 119 22.18 -10.66 4.66
CA GLU A 119 22.01 -11.55 5.80
C GLU A 119 22.20 -13.00 5.32
N ILE A 120 23.14 -13.73 5.91
CA ILE A 120 23.50 -15.09 5.51
C ILE A 120 23.23 -16.03 6.68
N LYS A 121 22.18 -16.85 6.55
CA LYS A 121 21.84 -17.95 7.49
C LYS A 121 22.14 -19.33 6.90
N GLY A 122 22.19 -19.42 5.59
CA GLY A 122 22.54 -20.63 4.86
C GLY A 122 24.03 -20.82 4.68
N THR A 123 24.44 -21.65 3.72
CA THR A 123 25.82 -21.97 3.42
C THR A 123 26.23 -21.41 2.06
N ILE A 124 27.40 -20.78 1.99
CA ILE A 124 28.04 -20.36 0.75
C ILE A 124 29.32 -21.13 0.62
N GLU A 125 29.46 -21.91 -0.45
CA GLU A 125 30.68 -22.70 -0.72
C GLU A 125 31.83 -21.80 -1.23
N ASP A 126 33.05 -22.25 -1.07
CA ASP A 126 34.23 -21.57 -1.60
C ASP A 126 34.13 -21.45 -3.13
N GLY A 127 34.57 -20.30 -3.68
CA GLY A 127 34.54 -20.04 -5.13
C GLY A 127 33.21 -19.47 -5.64
N VAL A 128 32.31 -19.04 -4.75
CA VAL A 128 31.14 -18.22 -5.09
C VAL A 128 31.56 -16.76 -5.19
N HIS A 129 31.06 -16.06 -6.19
CA HIS A 129 31.27 -14.62 -6.39
C HIS A 129 29.96 -13.88 -6.34
N ILE A 130 29.84 -12.91 -5.42
CA ILE A 130 28.61 -12.13 -5.21
C ILE A 130 28.96 -10.64 -5.34
N HIS A 131 28.26 -9.96 -6.25
CA HIS A 131 28.32 -8.51 -6.45
C HIS A 131 26.92 -7.91 -6.23
N GLY A 132 26.60 -7.53 -4.99
CA GLY A 132 25.33 -6.99 -4.54
C GLY A 132 24.99 -7.48 -3.14
N GLU A 133 23.79 -7.14 -2.68
CA GLU A 133 23.26 -7.57 -1.39
C GLU A 133 22.58 -8.95 -1.53
N ILE A 134 22.77 -9.81 -0.53
CA ILE A 134 22.19 -11.15 -0.52
C ILE A 134 21.48 -11.46 0.80
N PHE A 135 20.24 -11.93 0.70
CA PHE A 135 19.59 -12.63 1.79
C PHE A 135 19.58 -14.12 1.47
N LEU A 136 20.26 -14.93 2.29
CA LEU A 136 20.29 -16.38 2.17
C LEU A 136 19.70 -17.00 3.44
N ASP A 137 18.54 -17.62 3.34
CA ASP A 137 17.84 -18.18 4.48
C ASP A 137 18.40 -19.57 4.88
N GLU A 138 17.93 -20.07 6.02
CA GLU A 138 18.36 -21.34 6.60
C GLU A 138 18.17 -22.53 5.65
N GLU A 139 19.03 -23.53 5.75
CA GLU A 139 18.99 -24.76 4.98
C GLU A 139 19.11 -24.57 3.45
N SER A 140 19.60 -23.41 3.02
CA SER A 140 19.89 -23.11 1.61
C SER A 140 21.40 -23.07 1.37
N ILE A 141 21.83 -23.50 0.20
CA ILE A 141 23.26 -23.62 -0.16
C ILE A 141 23.50 -22.98 -1.52
N ILE A 142 24.47 -22.06 -1.58
CA ILE A 142 25.04 -21.56 -2.83
C ILE A 142 26.32 -22.32 -3.11
N ARG A 143 26.33 -23.07 -4.21
CA ARG A 143 27.43 -23.95 -4.55
C ARG A 143 28.56 -23.23 -5.23
N SER A 144 29.78 -23.84 -5.14
CA SER A 144 30.99 -23.37 -5.79
C SER A 144 30.78 -23.08 -7.28
N GLY A 145 31.37 -21.99 -7.76
CA GLY A 145 31.32 -21.56 -9.15
C GLY A 145 30.08 -20.72 -9.52
N VAL A 146 29.17 -20.47 -8.57
CA VAL A 146 28.04 -19.55 -8.78
C VAL A 146 28.53 -18.10 -8.81
N TYR A 147 28.07 -17.36 -9.80
CA TYR A 147 28.28 -15.92 -9.92
C TYR A 147 26.92 -15.20 -9.82
N ILE A 148 26.81 -14.27 -8.89
CA ILE A 148 25.61 -13.47 -8.65
C ILE A 148 25.97 -11.99 -8.87
N GLU A 149 25.17 -11.32 -9.71
CA GLU A 149 25.27 -9.89 -9.94
C GLU A 149 23.90 -9.22 -9.65
N GLY A 150 23.91 -8.23 -8.77
CA GLY A 150 22.71 -7.58 -8.25
C GLY A 150 22.26 -8.14 -6.91
N ASN A 151 21.17 -7.57 -6.39
CA ASN A 151 20.61 -8.00 -5.12
C ASN A 151 19.75 -9.25 -5.31
N VAL A 152 19.85 -10.20 -4.38
CA VAL A 152 19.12 -11.47 -4.46
C VAL A 152 18.58 -11.91 -3.10
N TYR A 153 17.35 -12.39 -3.10
CA TYR A 153 16.71 -13.06 -1.97
C TYR A 153 16.56 -14.55 -2.26
N ILE A 154 17.14 -15.39 -1.42
CA ILE A 154 17.04 -16.84 -1.48
C ILE A 154 16.37 -17.32 -0.20
N GLY A 155 15.17 -17.88 -0.33
CA GLY A 155 14.41 -18.44 0.78
C GLY A 155 14.99 -19.75 1.31
N LYS A 156 14.24 -20.46 2.17
CA LYS A 156 14.66 -21.74 2.77
C LYS A 156 14.65 -22.89 1.75
N HIS A 157 15.55 -23.86 1.97
CA HIS A 157 15.61 -25.15 1.24
C HIS A 157 15.97 -25.05 -0.25
N TYR A 158 16.74 -24.04 -0.66
CA TYR A 158 17.29 -23.95 -2.01
C TYR A 158 18.73 -24.49 -2.08
N LEU A 159 19.02 -25.28 -3.15
CA LEU A 159 20.32 -25.96 -3.37
C LEU A 159 20.92 -25.57 -4.72
#